data_c5ec3e79a50ce1f1a06dc6422cf9900f
#
_entry.id   c5ec3e79a50ce1f1a06dc6422cf9900f
#
_cell.length_a   1.000
_cell.length_b   1.000
_cell.length_c   1.000
_cell.angle_alpha   90.00
_cell.angle_beta   90.00
_cell.angle_gamma   90.00
#
_symmetry.space_group_name_H-M   'P 1'
#
loop_
_entity.id
_entity.type
_entity.pdbx_description
1 polymer ?
#
loop_
_entity_poly.entity_id
_entity_poly.type
_entity_poly.pdbx_seq_one_letter_code
_entity_poly.pdbx_strand_id
1 'polypeptide(L)'
;MVSWACFGCGLLGGFVSIQQRLKHLTDDELGLLCSSWFQIVLVPVYGGIFSLVLYAAFLSEIVKGSIFPNFASPPFSEPLPTTEDVKNFFTQTYPATTADFAKVLFWSFVAGFSERLVPQILNSSEQKSNPEK
;
A
#
# COMPACT_ATOMS: atom_id res chain seq x y z
N MET A 1 -3.68 15.16 5.42
CA MET A 1 -2.27 15.01 5.82
C MET A 1 -1.84 13.55 5.88
N VAL A 2 -2.52 12.69 6.65
CA VAL A 2 -2.15 11.26 6.80
C VAL A 2 -2.14 10.50 5.48
N SER A 3 -3.13 10.70 4.61
CA SER A 3 -3.22 10.05 3.29
C SER A 3 -2.02 10.35 2.38
N TRP A 4 -1.49 11.58 2.41
CA TRP A 4 -0.28 11.94 1.67
C TRP A 4 0.97 11.25 2.22
N ALA A 5 1.06 11.11 3.54
CA ALA A 5 2.14 10.36 4.18
C ALA A 5 2.07 8.86 3.82
N CYS A 6 0.86 8.29 3.82
CA CYS A 6 0.64 6.90 3.38
C CYS A 6 1.06 6.69 1.92
N PHE A 7 0.63 7.58 1.03
CA PHE A 7 1.00 7.53 -0.39
C PHE A 7 2.53 7.62 -0.57
N GLY A 8 3.18 8.56 0.12
CA GLY A 8 4.64 8.69 0.09
C GLY A 8 5.37 7.44 0.58
N CYS A 9 4.92 6.84 1.69
CA CYS A 9 5.49 5.58 2.18
C CYS A 9 5.26 4.42 1.22
N GLY A 10 4.09 4.35 0.57
CA GLY A 10 3.79 3.38 -0.46
C GLY A 10 4.71 3.52 -1.69
N LEU A 11 4.97 4.76 -2.12
CA LEU A 11 5.94 5.04 -3.19
C LEU A 11 7.34 4.54 -2.82
N LEU A 12 7.80 4.79 -1.59
CA LEU A 12 9.08 4.30 -1.10
C LEU A 12 9.14 2.78 -1.07
N GLY A 13 8.08 2.11 -0.63
CA GLY A 13 7.97 0.66 -0.66
C GLY A 13 8.09 0.09 -2.09
N GLY A 14 7.36 0.68 -3.03
CA GLY A 14 7.44 0.34 -4.46
C GLY A 14 8.84 0.59 -5.06
N PHE A 15 9.49 1.69 -4.67
CA PHE A 15 10.85 1.99 -5.10
C PHE A 15 11.87 0.97 -4.59
N VAL A 16 11.79 0.57 -3.32
CA VAL A 16 12.62 -0.50 -2.75
C VAL A 16 12.39 -1.82 -3.48
N SER A 17 11.15 -2.13 -3.82
CA SER A 17 10.80 -3.31 -4.62
C SER A 17 11.52 -3.33 -5.98
N ILE A 18 11.58 -2.18 -6.67
CA ILE A 18 12.34 -2.05 -7.94
C ILE A 18 13.83 -2.27 -7.72
N GLN A 19 14.41 -1.65 -6.71
CA GLN A 19 15.86 -1.77 -6.45
C GLN A 19 16.28 -3.23 -6.20
N GLN A 20 15.46 -4.00 -5.52
CA GLN A 20 15.70 -5.43 -5.33
C GLN A 20 15.63 -6.21 -6.65
N ARG A 21 14.75 -5.79 -7.56
CA ARG A 21 14.65 -6.38 -8.89
C ARG A 21 15.90 -6.12 -9.74
N LEU A 22 16.42 -4.90 -9.71
CA LEU A 22 17.58 -4.50 -10.49
C LEU A 22 18.85 -5.30 -10.12
N LYS A 23 18.98 -5.75 -8.89
CA LYS A 23 20.11 -6.58 -8.43
C LYS A 23 20.16 -7.99 -9.05
N HIS A 24 19.06 -8.48 -9.59
CA HIS A 24 18.93 -9.83 -10.13
C HIS A 24 18.82 -9.88 -11.67
N LEU A 25 18.97 -8.73 -12.33
CA LEU A 25 18.87 -8.64 -13.79
C LEU A 25 20.25 -8.74 -14.44
N THR A 26 20.29 -9.42 -15.56
CA THR A 26 21.45 -9.46 -16.48
C THR A 26 21.56 -8.15 -17.27
N ASP A 27 22.74 -7.83 -17.78
CA ASP A 27 23.01 -6.59 -18.52
C ASP A 27 22.08 -6.39 -19.74
N ASP A 28 21.68 -7.46 -20.41
CA ASP A 28 20.76 -7.44 -21.54
C ASP A 28 19.32 -7.08 -21.11
N GLU A 29 18.88 -7.57 -19.94
CA GLU A 29 17.56 -7.26 -19.37
C GLU A 29 17.50 -5.82 -18.83
N LEU A 30 18.62 -5.29 -18.35
CA LEU A 30 18.75 -3.88 -17.96
C LEU A 30 18.55 -2.95 -19.15
N GLY A 31 19.07 -3.30 -20.33
CA GLY A 31 18.88 -2.54 -21.57
C GLY A 31 17.41 -2.45 -21.99
N LEU A 32 16.66 -3.55 -21.86
CA LEU A 32 15.22 -3.60 -22.14
C LEU A 32 14.40 -2.78 -21.12
N LEU A 33 14.79 -2.80 -19.85
CA LEU A 33 14.14 -2.02 -18.80
C LEU A 33 14.40 -0.52 -18.94
N CYS A 34 15.63 -0.12 -19.30
CA CYS A 34 15.94 1.29 -19.58
C CYS A 34 15.19 1.82 -20.81
N SER A 35 14.88 0.97 -21.78
CA SER A 35 14.00 1.29 -22.91
C SER A 35 12.55 1.53 -22.47
N SER A 36 12.14 0.99 -21.33
CA SER A 36 10.78 1.13 -20.80
C SER A 36 10.75 2.01 -19.53
N TRP A 37 11.24 3.24 -19.64
CA TRP A 37 11.18 4.26 -18.60
C TRP A 37 9.80 4.33 -17.90
N PHE A 38 8.74 4.16 -18.67
CA PHE A 38 7.37 4.17 -18.18
C PHE A 38 7.12 3.08 -17.12
N GLN A 39 7.68 1.88 -17.30
CA GLN A 39 7.54 0.77 -16.36
C GLN A 39 8.24 1.03 -15.01
N ILE A 40 9.39 1.72 -15.05
CA ILE A 40 10.16 2.06 -13.83
C ILE A 40 9.40 3.06 -12.96
N VAL A 41 8.70 4.00 -13.57
CA VAL A 41 7.90 5.01 -12.84
C VAL A 41 6.56 4.42 -12.38
N LEU A 42 5.99 3.50 -13.15
CA LEU A 42 4.67 2.95 -12.88
C LEU A 42 4.63 2.11 -11.59
N VAL A 43 5.68 1.34 -11.30
CA VAL A 43 5.72 0.45 -10.13
C VAL A 43 5.65 1.21 -8.79
N PRO A 44 6.42 2.28 -8.54
CA PRO A 44 6.23 3.07 -7.32
C PRO A 44 4.83 3.68 -7.21
N VAL A 45 4.26 4.13 -8.33
CA VAL A 45 2.89 4.69 -8.35
C VAL A 45 1.87 3.64 -7.91
N TYR A 46 1.97 2.41 -8.39
CA TYR A 46 1.13 1.31 -7.91
C TYR A 46 1.33 1.06 -6.41
N GLY A 47 2.56 1.09 -5.91
CA GLY A 47 2.85 1.00 -4.48
C GLY A 47 2.13 2.06 -3.67
N GLY A 48 2.10 3.31 -4.17
CA GLY A 48 1.34 4.40 -3.58
C GLY A 48 -0.18 4.15 -3.58
N ILE A 49 -0.73 3.64 -4.68
CA ILE A 49 -2.16 3.31 -4.79
C ILE A 49 -2.54 2.20 -3.81
N PHE A 50 -1.75 1.13 -3.73
CA PHE A 50 -2.01 0.03 -2.78
C PHE A 50 -1.98 0.50 -1.33
N SER A 51 -1.08 1.42 -0.98
CA SER A 51 -1.04 1.99 0.36
C SER A 51 -2.28 2.81 0.70
N LEU A 52 -2.87 3.52 -0.28
CA LEU A 52 -4.13 4.24 -0.09
C LEU A 52 -5.33 3.29 0.07
N VAL A 53 -5.35 2.18 -0.67
CA VAL A 53 -6.37 1.14 -0.51
C VAL A 53 -6.27 0.51 0.89
N LEU A 54 -5.07 0.21 1.36
CA LEU A 54 -4.86 -0.30 2.71
C LEU A 54 -5.25 0.73 3.78
N TYR A 55 -4.94 2.01 3.57
CA TYR A 55 -5.38 3.09 4.44
C TYR A 55 -6.92 3.16 4.53
N ALA A 56 -7.62 3.04 3.40
CA ALA A 56 -9.08 2.97 3.38
C ALA A 56 -9.60 1.73 4.12
N ALA A 57 -8.94 0.57 4.02
CA ALA A 57 -9.29 -0.64 4.76
C ALA A 57 -9.13 -0.46 6.28
N PHE A 58 -8.14 0.30 6.73
CA PHE A 58 -8.02 0.65 8.15
C PHE A 58 -9.10 1.62 8.60
N LEU A 59 -9.44 2.63 7.78
CA LEU A 59 -10.53 3.58 8.09
C LEU A 59 -11.89 2.90 8.18
N SER A 60 -12.13 1.86 7.38
CA SER A 60 -13.38 1.09 7.41
C SER A 60 -13.47 0.12 8.59
N GLU A 61 -12.43 0.08 9.43
CA GLU A 61 -12.33 -0.83 10.59
C GLU A 61 -12.47 -2.33 10.25
N ILE A 62 -12.34 -2.70 8.98
CA ILE A 62 -12.34 -4.11 8.55
C ILE A 62 -11.15 -4.86 9.15
N VAL A 63 -10.01 -4.16 9.27
CA VAL A 63 -8.78 -4.71 9.82
C VAL A 63 -8.54 -4.12 11.20
N LYS A 64 -8.82 -4.91 12.24
CA LYS A 64 -8.64 -4.52 13.65
C LYS A 64 -7.64 -5.45 14.34
N GLY A 65 -6.93 -4.92 15.34
CA GLY A 65 -6.02 -5.69 16.18
C GLY A 65 -4.90 -4.84 16.76
N SER A 66 -4.16 -5.37 17.72
CA SER A 66 -3.09 -4.64 18.42
C SER A 66 -1.93 -4.21 17.52
N ILE A 67 -1.71 -4.92 16.41
CA ILE A 67 -0.67 -4.62 15.41
C ILE A 67 -1.13 -3.65 14.34
N PHE A 68 -2.44 -3.39 14.24
CA PHE A 68 -3.02 -2.45 13.29
C PHE A 68 -3.25 -1.09 13.92
N PRO A 69 -3.29 0.00 13.13
CA PRO A 69 -3.55 1.33 13.64
C PRO A 69 -5.02 1.50 14.04
N ASN A 70 -5.27 2.24 15.10
CA ASN A 70 -6.60 2.71 15.47
C ASN A 70 -6.76 4.17 15.03
N PHE A 71 -7.96 4.50 14.55
CA PHE A 71 -8.30 5.84 14.11
C PHE A 71 -9.39 6.45 14.98
N ALA A 72 -9.28 7.74 15.22
CA ALA A 72 -10.34 8.57 15.77
C ALA A 72 -10.99 9.32 14.60
N SER A 73 -12.27 9.08 14.38
CA SER A 73 -13.07 9.76 13.35
C SER A 73 -14.23 10.49 13.98
N PRO A 74 -14.67 11.64 13.42
CA PRO A 74 -15.86 12.33 13.87
C PRO A 74 -17.11 11.45 13.60
N PRO A 75 -18.13 11.52 14.49
CA PRO A 75 -19.38 10.79 14.26
C PRO A 75 -20.13 11.37 13.06
N PHE A 76 -20.81 10.51 12.33
CA PHE A 76 -21.74 10.94 11.28
C PHE A 76 -23.05 11.44 11.88
N SER A 77 -23.67 12.43 11.23
CA SER A 77 -24.97 12.96 11.61
C SER A 77 -26.08 11.93 11.37
N GLU A 78 -26.94 11.74 12.34
CA GLU A 78 -28.13 10.89 12.18
C GLU A 78 -29.37 11.76 11.82
N PRO A 79 -30.35 11.26 11.04
CA PRO A 79 -30.48 9.88 10.51
C PRO A 79 -29.75 9.64 9.16
N LEU A 80 -29.24 10.67 8.51
CA LEU A 80 -28.58 10.54 7.19
C LEU A 80 -27.30 11.37 7.18
N PRO A 81 -26.17 10.80 6.71
CA PRO A 81 -24.93 11.51 6.55
C PRO A 81 -25.06 12.68 5.57
N THR A 82 -24.49 13.82 5.92
CA THR A 82 -24.44 15.00 5.07
C THR A 82 -23.13 15.05 4.27
N THR A 83 -23.06 15.88 3.24
CA THR A 83 -21.82 16.09 2.47
C THR A 83 -20.69 16.64 3.37
N GLU A 84 -21.05 17.42 4.40
CA GLU A 84 -20.08 17.93 5.40
C GLU A 84 -19.53 16.81 6.28
N ASP A 85 -20.30 15.81 6.65
CA ASP A 85 -19.83 14.67 7.44
C ASP A 85 -18.79 13.86 6.66
N VAL A 86 -19.03 13.63 5.37
CA VAL A 86 -18.09 12.96 4.49
C VAL A 86 -16.78 13.74 4.36
N LYS A 87 -16.86 15.07 4.17
CA LYS A 87 -15.69 15.93 4.13
C LYS A 87 -14.93 15.91 5.45
N ASN A 88 -15.63 16.00 6.58
CA ASN A 88 -15.03 15.95 7.92
C ASN A 88 -14.37 14.61 8.19
N PHE A 89 -14.97 13.51 7.76
CA PHE A 89 -14.36 12.18 7.86
C PHE A 89 -13.00 12.12 7.18
N PHE A 90 -12.87 12.63 5.95
CA PHE A 90 -11.59 12.61 5.24
C PHE A 90 -10.56 13.63 5.76
N THR A 91 -11.00 14.74 6.34
CA THR A 91 -10.11 15.81 6.80
C THR A 91 -9.76 15.74 8.28
N GLN A 92 -10.67 15.22 9.11
CA GLN A 92 -10.54 15.21 10.57
C GLN A 92 -10.29 13.82 11.16
N THR A 93 -10.23 12.76 10.34
CA THR A 93 -9.82 11.44 10.80
C THR A 93 -8.31 11.40 10.96
N TYR A 94 -7.84 11.02 12.14
CA TYR A 94 -6.42 10.93 12.48
C TYR A 94 -6.13 9.67 13.31
N PRO A 95 -4.89 9.16 13.28
CA PRO A 95 -4.48 8.06 14.15
C PRO A 95 -4.63 8.44 15.63
N ALA A 96 -5.21 7.56 16.42
CA ALA A 96 -5.54 7.84 17.81
C ALA A 96 -4.31 8.15 18.69
N THR A 97 -3.17 7.54 18.37
CA THR A 97 -1.90 7.75 19.07
C THR A 97 -0.73 7.92 18.10
N THR A 98 0.40 8.42 18.60
CA THR A 98 1.67 8.48 17.83
C THR A 98 2.11 7.07 17.37
N ALA A 99 1.89 6.06 18.20
CA ALA A 99 2.18 4.67 17.83
C ALA A 99 1.29 4.18 16.67
N ASP A 100 0.02 4.57 16.65
CA ASP A 100 -0.89 4.24 15.57
C ASP A 100 -0.50 4.95 14.26
N PHE A 101 0.01 6.18 14.34
CA PHE A 101 0.57 6.86 13.18
C PHE A 101 1.78 6.10 12.61
N ALA A 102 2.70 5.65 13.48
CA ALA A 102 3.85 4.85 13.05
C ALA A 102 3.41 3.51 12.41
N LYS A 103 2.38 2.86 12.95
CA LYS A 103 1.80 1.64 12.36
C LYS A 103 1.22 1.92 10.96
N VAL A 104 0.53 3.04 10.77
CA VAL A 104 0.02 3.44 9.44
C VAL A 104 1.16 3.56 8.44
N LEU A 105 2.23 4.25 8.78
CA LEU A 105 3.39 4.42 7.89
C LEU A 105 4.06 3.08 7.58
N PHE A 106 4.25 2.24 8.60
CA PHE A 106 4.82 0.91 8.42
C PHE A 106 4.00 0.04 7.47
N TRP A 107 2.69 -0.05 7.70
CA TRP A 107 1.81 -0.84 6.85
C TRP A 107 1.67 -0.27 5.44
N SER A 108 1.72 1.07 5.29
CA SER A 108 1.73 1.72 3.99
C SER A 108 2.98 1.38 3.18
N PHE A 109 4.14 1.32 3.85
CA PHE A 109 5.39 0.87 3.23
C PHE A 109 5.31 -0.61 2.83
N VAL A 110 4.81 -1.47 3.73
CA VAL A 110 4.63 -2.90 3.46
C VAL A 110 3.66 -3.12 2.30
N ALA A 111 2.57 -2.36 2.20
CA ALA A 111 1.62 -2.44 1.10
C ALA A 111 2.29 -2.09 -0.24
N GLY A 112 3.09 -1.02 -0.28
CA GLY A 112 3.84 -0.64 -1.47
C GLY A 112 4.89 -1.68 -1.90
N PHE A 113 5.46 -2.39 -0.94
CA PHE A 113 6.40 -3.48 -1.18
C PHE A 113 5.70 -4.79 -1.58
N SER A 114 4.48 -5.01 -1.07
CA SER A 114 3.72 -6.27 -1.18
C SER A 114 3.16 -6.54 -2.58
N GLU A 115 3.15 -5.55 -3.47
CA GLU A 115 2.68 -5.71 -4.86
C GLU A 115 3.29 -6.95 -5.56
N ARG A 116 4.50 -7.32 -5.17
CA ARG A 116 5.22 -8.47 -5.73
C ARG A 116 5.00 -9.79 -5.01
N LEU A 117 4.68 -9.75 -3.73
CA LEU A 117 4.51 -10.98 -2.95
C LEU A 117 3.34 -11.80 -3.45
N VAL A 118 2.26 -11.15 -3.90
CA VAL A 118 1.06 -11.84 -4.37
C VAL A 118 1.33 -12.67 -5.64
N PRO A 119 1.92 -12.14 -6.73
CA PRO A 119 2.27 -12.94 -7.90
C PRO A 119 3.27 -14.05 -7.61
N GLN A 120 4.26 -13.81 -6.74
CA GLN A 120 5.25 -14.83 -6.37
C GLN A 120 4.63 -15.99 -5.59
N ILE A 121 3.72 -15.70 -4.66
CA ILE A 121 3.01 -16.73 -3.90
C ILE A 121 2.12 -17.58 -4.83
N LEU A 122 1.41 -16.92 -5.76
CA LEU A 122 0.57 -17.60 -6.73
C LEU A 122 1.39 -18.51 -7.65
N ASN A 123 2.48 -18.01 -8.22
CA ASN A 123 3.36 -18.80 -9.08
C ASN A 123 4.03 -19.96 -8.32
N SER A 124 4.40 -19.77 -7.07
CA SER A 124 4.96 -20.82 -6.22
C SER A 124 3.93 -21.90 -5.89
N SER A 125 2.66 -21.53 -5.79
CA SER A 125 1.55 -22.46 -5.54
C SER A 125 1.22 -23.27 -6.79
N GLU A 126 1.27 -22.67 -7.99
CA GLU A 126 1.08 -23.37 -9.27
C GLU A 126 2.22 -24.38 -9.54
N GLN A 127 3.47 -23.99 -9.26
CA GLN A 127 4.61 -24.92 -9.42
C GLN A 127 4.54 -26.12 -8.47
N LYS A 128 3.96 -25.95 -7.27
CA LYS A 128 3.76 -27.07 -6.33
C LYS A 128 2.61 -28.00 -6.69
N SER A 129 1.62 -27.49 -7.42
CA SER A 129 0.45 -28.29 -7.80
C SER A 129 0.65 -29.07 -9.12
N ASN A 130 1.76 -28.84 -9.83
CA ASN A 130 2.08 -29.58 -11.07
C ASN A 130 3.52 -30.15 -11.06
N PRO A 131 3.79 -31.19 -10.24
CA PRO A 131 5.12 -31.81 -10.16
C PRO A 131 5.45 -32.76 -11.32
N GLU A 132 4.56 -32.94 -12.32
CA GLU A 132 4.79 -33.80 -13.47
C GLU A 132 4.52 -33.08 -14.79
N LYS A 133 5.59 -32.52 -15.35
CA LYS A 133 5.87 -32.63 -16.81
C LYS A 133 7.30 -32.19 -17.07
#